data_89691e60a121f8c054bda9885e7bfb2e
#
_entry.id   89691e60a121f8c054bda9885e7bfb2e
#
_cell.length_a   1.000
_cell.length_b   1.000
_cell.length_c   1.000
_cell.angle_alpha   90.00
_cell.angle_beta   90.00
_cell.angle_gamma   90.00
#
_symmetry.space_group_name_H-M   'P 1'
#
loop_
_entity.id
_entity.type
_entity.pdbx_description
1 polymer ?
#
loop_
_entity_poly.entity_id
_entity_poly.type
_entity_poly.pdbx_seq_one_letter_code
_entity_poly.pdbx_strand_id
1 'polypeptide(L)'
;YGVLSDGRIAAYLQNWNSNGNQTEIALIKEVDASEVADTVNLTLACMWTGSDVEEKVIAFNKSQDKYHITMKSYGDGAEEYEDAVNSFNTAVTSDSNIDLVLFNDYSQAINFASKGLNVDLYGLLDKDTELSRDDFLPNVLTACEYDGKLAILPQTFTLQTVIGKADDVGTTPGWTVSDMKALLASKPEGTQLFWGMDRTSALTALMSLGYNDFINWEDASCNFDSQEFIDVLDFA
;
A
#
# COMPACT_ATOMS: atom_id res chain seq x y z
N TYR A 1 -28.43 13.98 13.97
CA TYR A 1 -29.51 12.99 13.90
C TYR A 1 -30.76 13.49 14.64
N GLY A 2 -31.91 12.94 14.30
CA GLY A 2 -33.17 13.24 14.96
C GLY A 2 -34.10 12.02 14.99
N VAL A 3 -34.98 11.97 15.96
CA VAL A 3 -35.99 10.91 16.07
C VAL A 3 -37.25 11.36 15.33
N LEU A 4 -37.75 10.54 14.43
CA LEU A 4 -38.98 10.77 13.70
C LEU A 4 -40.21 10.41 14.55
N SER A 5 -41.37 10.90 14.16
CA SER A 5 -42.63 10.65 14.89
C SER A 5 -43.06 9.18 14.92
N ASP A 6 -42.51 8.34 14.06
CA ASP A 6 -42.72 6.89 13.99
C ASP A 6 -41.65 6.08 14.74
N GLY A 7 -40.76 6.74 15.50
CA GLY A 7 -39.71 6.12 16.29
C GLY A 7 -38.40 5.82 15.53
N ARG A 8 -38.38 5.99 14.23
CA ARG A 8 -37.12 5.83 13.46
C ARG A 8 -36.15 6.96 13.76
N ILE A 9 -34.88 6.68 13.64
CA ILE A 9 -33.80 7.67 13.72
C ILE A 9 -33.40 8.08 12.32
N ALA A 10 -33.48 9.38 12.05
CA ALA A 10 -32.90 9.95 10.83
C ALA A 10 -31.50 10.46 11.16
N ALA A 11 -30.48 9.91 10.49
CA ALA A 11 -29.09 10.36 10.53
C ALA A 11 -28.74 11.05 9.23
N TYR A 12 -28.06 12.17 9.33
CA TYR A 12 -27.53 12.94 8.20
C TYR A 12 -26.02 12.73 8.14
N LEU A 13 -25.56 12.27 6.99
CA LEU A 13 -24.15 12.03 6.71
C LEU A 13 -23.71 12.93 5.55
N GLN A 14 -22.61 13.64 5.73
CA GLN A 14 -21.94 14.37 4.66
C GLN A 14 -20.61 13.71 4.35
N ASN A 15 -20.43 13.33 3.11
CA ASN A 15 -19.16 12.86 2.60
C ASN A 15 -18.58 13.92 1.66
N TRP A 16 -17.31 14.32 1.94
CA TRP A 16 -16.55 15.28 1.16
C TRP A 16 -15.48 14.52 0.40
N ASN A 17 -15.75 14.21 -0.86
CA ASN A 17 -14.76 13.54 -1.71
C ASN A 17 -14.40 14.41 -2.95
N SER A 18 -13.44 13.94 -3.73
CA SER A 18 -12.97 14.60 -4.94
C SER A 18 -14.06 14.81 -6.02
N ASN A 19 -15.19 14.09 -5.90
CA ASN A 19 -16.35 14.19 -6.81
C ASN A 19 -17.42 15.18 -6.31
N GLY A 20 -17.18 15.87 -5.18
CA GLY A 20 -18.09 16.84 -4.58
C GLY A 20 -18.75 16.38 -3.30
N ASN A 21 -19.62 17.24 -2.76
CA ASN A 21 -20.39 16.94 -1.55
C ASN A 21 -21.49 15.94 -1.86
N GLN A 22 -21.43 14.79 -1.24
CA GLN A 22 -22.54 13.84 -1.20
C GLN A 22 -23.21 13.89 0.16
N THR A 23 -24.53 14.00 0.12
CA THR A 23 -25.38 13.98 1.33
C THR A 23 -26.16 12.67 1.33
N GLU A 24 -26.04 11.92 2.40
CA GLU A 24 -26.84 10.73 2.63
C GLU A 24 -27.74 10.90 3.85
N ILE A 25 -28.99 10.47 3.73
CA ILE A 25 -29.92 10.40 4.86
C ILE A 25 -30.17 8.94 5.16
N ALA A 26 -29.69 8.47 6.30
CA ALA A 26 -29.94 7.12 6.79
C ALA A 26 -31.19 7.13 7.70
N LEU A 27 -32.13 6.22 7.44
CA LEU A 27 -33.28 5.96 8.28
C LEU A 27 -33.05 4.64 9.02
N ILE A 28 -32.84 4.72 10.31
CA ILE A 28 -32.55 3.57 11.18
C ILE A 28 -33.84 3.26 11.97
N LYS A 29 -34.24 2.00 11.98
CA LYS A 29 -35.34 1.49 12.80
C LYS A 29 -34.86 0.36 13.70
N GLU A 30 -35.48 0.23 14.87
CA GLU A 30 -35.31 -0.97 15.69
C GLU A 30 -36.03 -2.14 15.01
N VAL A 31 -35.38 -3.29 14.96
CA VAL A 31 -35.91 -4.54 14.44
C VAL A 31 -35.69 -5.64 15.46
N ASP A 32 -36.53 -6.69 15.42
CA ASP A 32 -36.29 -7.88 16.22
C ASP A 32 -34.97 -8.56 15.84
N ALA A 33 -34.24 -9.11 16.82
CA ALA A 33 -32.98 -9.79 16.59
C ALA A 33 -33.10 -10.94 15.59
N SER A 34 -34.29 -11.57 15.47
CA SER A 34 -34.59 -12.61 14.50
C SER A 34 -34.70 -12.09 13.04
N GLU A 35 -34.88 -10.79 12.85
CA GLU A 35 -34.93 -10.14 11.55
C GLU A 35 -33.56 -9.67 11.08
N VAL A 36 -32.54 -9.71 11.94
CA VAL A 36 -31.17 -9.38 11.59
C VAL A 36 -30.52 -10.59 10.93
N ALA A 37 -29.96 -10.40 9.73
CA ALA A 37 -29.23 -11.46 9.05
C ALA A 37 -28.05 -11.96 9.91
N ASP A 38 -27.76 -13.25 9.82
CA ASP A 38 -26.61 -13.87 10.47
C ASP A 38 -25.33 -13.40 9.77
N THR A 39 -24.81 -12.26 10.22
CA THR A 39 -23.68 -11.56 9.57
C THR A 39 -22.37 -11.92 10.28
N VAL A 40 -21.37 -12.32 9.49
CA VAL A 40 -20.00 -12.55 9.99
C VAL A 40 -19.30 -11.20 10.11
N ASN A 41 -18.97 -10.81 11.34
CA ASN A 41 -18.21 -9.58 11.58
C ASN A 41 -16.72 -9.84 11.39
N LEU A 42 -16.08 -9.02 10.56
CA LEU A 42 -14.64 -9.03 10.29
C LEU A 42 -14.02 -7.75 10.83
N THR A 43 -12.89 -7.87 11.52
CA THR A 43 -12.12 -6.72 12.01
C THR A 43 -10.97 -6.43 11.05
N LEU A 44 -10.98 -5.23 10.45
CA LEU A 44 -9.88 -4.69 9.66
C LEU A 44 -9.01 -3.78 10.55
N ALA A 45 -7.84 -4.26 10.92
CA ALA A 45 -6.85 -3.45 11.64
C ALA A 45 -6.09 -2.53 10.68
N CYS A 46 -5.96 -1.26 11.06
CA CYS A 46 -5.17 -0.27 10.35
C CYS A 46 -4.42 0.62 11.34
N MET A 47 -3.34 1.25 10.88
CA MET A 47 -2.65 2.24 11.71
C MET A 47 -3.48 3.52 11.80
N TRP A 48 -3.95 4.01 10.65
CA TRP A 48 -4.92 5.11 10.56
C TRP A 48 -5.97 4.77 9.52
N THR A 49 -7.18 5.32 9.72
CA THR A 49 -8.23 5.22 8.72
C THR A 49 -8.02 6.26 7.62
N GLY A 50 -8.09 5.83 6.37
CA GLY A 50 -8.07 6.69 5.20
C GLY A 50 -9.45 6.74 4.54
N SER A 51 -9.87 7.90 4.08
CA SER A 51 -11.20 8.11 3.48
C SER A 51 -11.54 7.15 2.33
N ASP A 52 -10.57 6.84 1.49
CA ASP A 52 -10.74 5.94 0.33
C ASP A 52 -10.95 4.48 0.75
N VAL A 53 -10.34 4.04 1.84
CA VAL A 53 -10.56 2.69 2.38
C VAL A 53 -11.90 2.64 3.11
N GLU A 54 -12.23 3.68 3.88
CA GLU A 54 -13.54 3.79 4.54
C GLU A 54 -14.70 3.74 3.53
N GLU A 55 -14.60 4.47 2.42
CA GLU A 55 -15.61 4.44 1.35
C GLU A 55 -15.78 3.04 0.77
N LYS A 56 -14.69 2.32 0.53
CA LYS A 56 -14.73 0.94 0.00
C LYS A 56 -15.32 -0.04 1.02
N VAL A 57 -14.98 0.09 2.30
CA VAL A 57 -15.55 -0.74 3.37
C VAL A 57 -17.06 -0.46 3.52
N ILE A 58 -17.47 0.80 3.48
CA ILE A 58 -18.90 1.16 3.51
C ILE A 58 -19.63 0.58 2.30
N ALA A 59 -19.05 0.71 1.10
CA ALA A 59 -19.62 0.16 -0.13
C ALA A 59 -19.73 -1.37 -0.06
N PHE A 60 -18.71 -2.05 0.42
CA PHE A 60 -18.74 -3.50 0.63
C PHE A 60 -19.83 -3.90 1.61
N ASN A 61 -19.91 -3.27 2.78
CA ASN A 61 -20.91 -3.56 3.80
C ASN A 61 -22.34 -3.33 3.31
N LYS A 62 -22.54 -2.40 2.34
CA LYS A 62 -23.86 -2.13 1.73
C LYS A 62 -24.19 -3.08 0.57
N SER A 63 -23.22 -3.73 -0.05
CA SER A 63 -23.42 -4.56 -1.25
C SER A 63 -23.91 -5.97 -0.97
N GLN A 64 -23.77 -6.44 0.26
CA GLN A 64 -24.13 -7.80 0.69
C GLN A 64 -24.41 -7.85 2.20
N ASP A 65 -25.06 -8.92 2.69
CA ASP A 65 -25.51 -9.07 4.08
C ASP A 65 -24.74 -10.14 4.85
N LYS A 66 -23.86 -10.89 4.18
CA LYS A 66 -23.14 -12.03 4.78
C LYS A 66 -21.98 -11.62 5.67
N TYR A 67 -21.26 -10.57 5.29
CA TYR A 67 -20.09 -10.07 6.01
C TYR A 67 -20.27 -8.60 6.37
N HIS A 68 -19.69 -8.21 7.50
CA HIS A 68 -19.59 -6.82 7.91
C HIS A 68 -18.18 -6.52 8.38
N ILE A 69 -17.49 -5.60 7.68
CA ILE A 69 -16.16 -5.18 8.04
C ILE A 69 -16.25 -3.98 8.98
N THR A 70 -15.63 -4.10 10.16
CA THR A 70 -15.42 -3.00 11.11
C THR A 70 -13.95 -2.61 11.07
N MET A 71 -13.67 -1.33 10.78
CA MET A 71 -12.31 -0.80 10.83
C MET A 71 -11.94 -0.43 12.27
N LYS A 72 -10.72 -0.81 12.67
CA LYS A 72 -10.15 -0.48 13.96
C LYS A 72 -8.79 0.16 13.78
N SER A 73 -8.70 1.46 14.09
CA SER A 73 -7.44 2.21 14.09
C SER A 73 -6.68 2.00 15.39
N TYR A 74 -5.38 1.81 15.27
CA TYR A 74 -4.47 1.63 16.41
C TYR A 74 -3.46 2.77 16.54
N GLY A 75 -3.42 3.72 15.60
CA GLY A 75 -2.58 4.90 15.63
C GLY A 75 -3.29 6.14 16.11
N ASP A 76 -4.62 6.10 16.24
CA ASP A 76 -5.39 7.24 16.69
C ASP A 76 -5.05 7.58 18.15
N GLY A 77 -4.69 8.84 18.40
CA GLY A 77 -4.28 9.32 19.71
C GLY A 77 -2.82 9.07 20.08
N ALA A 78 -2.02 8.46 19.20
CA ALA A 78 -0.57 8.40 19.35
C ALA A 78 0.05 9.80 19.17
N GLU A 79 0.96 10.19 20.07
CA GLU A 79 1.66 11.47 19.96
C GLU A 79 2.79 11.42 18.93
N GLU A 80 3.45 10.25 18.82
CA GLU A 80 4.56 10.03 17.90
C GLU A 80 4.24 8.88 16.94
N TYR A 81 4.79 8.93 15.71
CA TYR A 81 4.65 7.89 14.71
C TYR A 81 5.08 6.50 15.22
N GLU A 82 6.15 6.44 15.98
CA GLU A 82 6.72 5.21 16.53
C GLU A 82 5.76 4.54 17.53
N ASP A 83 5.03 5.32 18.30
CA ASP A 83 4.02 4.81 19.23
C ASP A 83 2.82 4.20 18.48
N ALA A 84 2.41 4.82 17.37
CA ALA A 84 1.39 4.27 16.49
C ALA A 84 1.83 2.93 15.88
N VAL A 85 3.07 2.84 15.37
CA VAL A 85 3.65 1.61 14.83
C VAL A 85 3.70 0.52 15.88
N ASN A 86 4.15 0.83 17.10
CA ASN A 86 4.24 -0.13 18.20
C ASN A 86 2.86 -0.63 18.63
N SER A 87 1.89 0.25 18.73
CA SER A 87 0.51 -0.09 19.08
C SER A 87 -0.13 -1.02 18.04
N PHE A 88 0.02 -0.68 16.75
CA PHE A 88 -0.47 -1.49 15.64
C PHE A 88 0.21 -2.86 15.60
N ASN A 89 1.55 -2.92 15.66
CA ASN A 89 2.30 -4.17 15.62
C ASN A 89 1.94 -5.07 16.81
N THR A 90 1.77 -4.51 18.00
CA THR A 90 1.34 -5.24 19.19
C THR A 90 -0.05 -5.81 19.00
N ALA A 91 -0.99 -5.01 18.50
CA ALA A 91 -2.36 -5.45 18.28
C ALA A 91 -2.42 -6.60 17.27
N VAL A 92 -1.82 -6.43 16.09
CA VAL A 92 -1.85 -7.46 15.02
C VAL A 92 -1.20 -8.78 15.47
N THR A 93 -0.22 -8.73 16.35
CA THR A 93 0.46 -9.95 16.85
C THR A 93 -0.21 -10.60 18.05
N SER A 94 -1.06 -9.89 18.79
CA SER A 94 -1.64 -10.36 20.05
C SER A 94 -3.17 -10.49 20.05
N ASP A 95 -3.88 -9.75 19.19
CA ASP A 95 -5.35 -9.77 19.14
C ASP A 95 -5.83 -10.79 18.10
N SER A 96 -6.35 -11.93 18.60
CA SER A 96 -6.89 -13.00 17.75
C SER A 96 -8.21 -12.65 17.04
N ASN A 97 -8.78 -11.48 17.30
CA ASN A 97 -10.01 -11.02 16.66
C ASN A 97 -9.75 -10.15 15.41
N ILE A 98 -8.50 -9.99 15.01
CA ILE A 98 -8.14 -9.31 13.76
C ILE A 98 -8.18 -10.31 12.62
N ASP A 99 -9.03 -10.05 11.64
CA ASP A 99 -9.22 -10.90 10.46
C ASP A 99 -8.47 -10.35 9.24
N LEU A 100 -8.41 -9.02 9.13
CA LEU A 100 -7.81 -8.31 8.01
C LEU A 100 -6.84 -7.25 8.52
N VAL A 101 -5.76 -7.04 7.78
CA VAL A 101 -4.74 -6.05 8.12
C VAL A 101 -4.50 -5.13 6.93
N LEU A 102 -4.61 -3.82 7.16
CA LEU A 102 -4.21 -2.79 6.20
C LEU A 102 -2.82 -2.27 6.59
N PHE A 103 -1.83 -2.62 5.81
CA PHE A 103 -0.47 -2.11 5.99
C PHE A 103 -0.30 -0.75 5.30
N ASN A 104 0.42 0.16 5.93
CA ASN A 104 0.72 1.48 5.37
C ASN A 104 1.91 1.46 4.43
N ASP A 105 2.80 0.49 4.59
CA ASP A 105 3.96 0.31 3.74
C ASP A 105 4.25 -1.18 3.46
N TYR A 106 4.92 -1.40 2.34
CA TYR A 106 5.29 -2.73 1.87
C TYR A 106 6.26 -3.43 2.82
N SER A 107 7.23 -2.72 3.38
CA SER A 107 8.26 -3.31 4.25
C SER A 107 7.65 -3.90 5.52
N GLN A 108 6.66 -3.22 6.08
CA GLN A 108 5.90 -3.72 7.23
C GLN A 108 5.18 -5.03 6.88
N ALA A 109 4.49 -5.06 5.74
CA ALA A 109 3.77 -6.25 5.29
C ALA A 109 4.71 -7.46 5.09
N ILE A 110 5.86 -7.25 4.46
CA ILE A 110 6.87 -8.30 4.27
C ILE A 110 7.49 -8.75 5.59
N ASN A 111 7.71 -7.83 6.54
CA ASN A 111 8.17 -8.20 7.89
C ASN A 111 7.18 -9.13 8.61
N PHE A 112 5.87 -8.91 8.45
CA PHE A 112 4.85 -9.81 8.98
C PHE A 112 4.85 -11.16 8.24
N ALA A 113 4.99 -11.14 6.91
CA ALA A 113 5.07 -12.35 6.10
C ALA A 113 6.29 -13.22 6.48
N SER A 114 7.46 -12.59 6.72
CA SER A 114 8.69 -13.30 7.13
C SER A 114 8.55 -14.01 8.48
N LYS A 115 7.62 -13.55 9.32
CA LYS A 115 7.28 -14.17 10.61
C LYS A 115 6.14 -15.20 10.50
N GLY A 116 5.63 -15.45 9.28
CA GLY A 116 4.54 -16.39 9.03
C GLY A 116 3.18 -15.91 9.55
N LEU A 117 2.98 -14.60 9.70
CA LEU A 117 1.74 -14.01 10.21
C LEU A 117 0.70 -13.77 9.12
N ASN A 118 1.12 -13.72 7.85
CA ASN A 118 0.22 -13.54 6.71
C ASN A 118 -0.22 -14.90 6.16
N VAL A 119 -1.51 -15.01 5.78
CA VAL A 119 -1.99 -16.16 5.00
C VAL A 119 -1.50 -16.05 3.57
N ASP A 120 -1.32 -17.18 2.90
CA ASP A 120 -1.10 -17.20 1.46
C ASP A 120 -2.40 -16.85 0.72
N LEU A 121 -2.46 -15.65 0.16
CA LEU A 121 -3.63 -15.15 -0.55
C LEU A 121 -3.86 -15.87 -1.89
N TYR A 122 -2.85 -16.54 -2.47
CA TYR A 122 -3.07 -17.39 -3.64
C TYR A 122 -4.05 -18.51 -3.33
N GLY A 123 -3.97 -19.10 -2.12
CA GLY A 123 -4.91 -20.14 -1.71
C GLY A 123 -6.35 -19.68 -1.59
N LEU A 124 -6.60 -18.38 -1.43
CA LEU A 124 -7.93 -17.77 -1.46
C LEU A 124 -8.34 -17.43 -2.90
N LEU A 125 -7.45 -16.76 -3.64
CA LEU A 125 -7.67 -16.33 -5.02
C LEU A 125 -7.96 -17.51 -5.97
N ASP A 126 -7.25 -18.63 -5.81
CA ASP A 126 -7.44 -19.83 -6.63
C ASP A 126 -8.80 -20.53 -6.38
N LYS A 127 -9.50 -20.18 -5.31
CA LYS A 127 -10.84 -20.70 -4.97
C LYS A 127 -11.95 -19.70 -5.25
N ASP A 128 -11.58 -18.48 -5.57
CA ASP A 128 -12.54 -17.43 -5.86
C ASP A 128 -13.20 -17.69 -7.22
N THR A 129 -14.48 -17.32 -7.36
CA THR A 129 -15.26 -17.56 -8.59
C THR A 129 -15.39 -16.30 -9.44
N GLU A 130 -15.02 -15.14 -8.92
CA GLU A 130 -15.16 -13.85 -9.59
C GLU A 130 -13.80 -13.29 -10.00
N LEU A 131 -12.73 -13.58 -9.20
CA LEU A 131 -11.38 -13.13 -9.43
C LEU A 131 -10.43 -14.31 -9.64
N SER A 132 -9.46 -14.13 -10.52
CA SER A 132 -8.39 -15.07 -10.82
C SER A 132 -7.03 -14.35 -10.84
N ARG A 133 -5.94 -15.10 -10.88
CA ARG A 133 -4.60 -14.51 -11.02
C ARG A 133 -4.44 -13.70 -12.31
N ASP A 134 -5.18 -14.07 -13.38
CA ASP A 134 -5.12 -13.42 -14.69
C ASP A 134 -5.76 -12.02 -14.70
N ASP A 135 -6.54 -11.67 -13.65
CA ASP A 135 -7.10 -10.33 -13.47
C ASP A 135 -6.08 -9.32 -12.93
N PHE A 136 -4.89 -9.80 -12.53
CA PHE A 136 -3.82 -8.98 -12.00
C PHE A 136 -2.61 -8.96 -12.93
N LEU A 137 -1.80 -7.91 -12.84
CA LEU A 137 -0.52 -7.86 -13.54
C LEU A 137 0.46 -8.86 -12.90
N PRO A 138 1.01 -9.84 -13.64
CA PRO A 138 1.84 -10.89 -13.05
C PRO A 138 3.05 -10.37 -12.28
N ASN A 139 3.72 -9.33 -12.79
CA ASN A 139 4.86 -8.70 -12.14
C ASN A 139 4.49 -7.97 -10.84
N VAL A 140 3.25 -7.48 -10.71
CA VAL A 140 2.75 -6.89 -9.46
C VAL A 140 2.48 -7.98 -8.43
N LEU A 141 1.88 -9.09 -8.83
CA LEU A 141 1.70 -10.24 -7.93
C LEU A 141 3.05 -10.76 -7.44
N THR A 142 4.01 -10.98 -8.36
CA THR A 142 5.37 -11.43 -7.99
C THR A 142 6.06 -10.45 -7.03
N ALA A 143 5.89 -9.14 -7.23
CA ALA A 143 6.43 -8.14 -6.31
C ALA A 143 5.78 -8.19 -4.91
N CYS A 144 4.61 -8.79 -4.78
CA CYS A 144 3.88 -8.94 -3.52
C CYS A 144 4.07 -10.32 -2.86
N GLU A 145 4.92 -11.15 -3.43
CA GLU A 145 5.25 -12.46 -2.88
C GLU A 145 6.35 -12.38 -1.80
N TYR A 146 6.24 -13.28 -0.86
CA TYR A 146 7.31 -13.63 0.07
C TYR A 146 7.40 -15.15 0.17
N ASP A 147 8.57 -15.71 -0.10
CA ASP A 147 8.81 -17.16 -0.11
C ASP A 147 7.80 -17.92 -0.99
N GLY A 148 7.52 -17.39 -2.19
CA GLY A 148 6.60 -17.98 -3.17
C GLY A 148 5.12 -17.93 -2.79
N LYS A 149 4.75 -17.21 -1.75
CA LYS A 149 3.37 -17.00 -1.29
C LYS A 149 2.95 -15.56 -1.53
N LEU A 150 1.73 -15.37 -1.97
CA LEU A 150 1.16 -14.02 -2.08
C LEU A 150 0.87 -13.47 -0.68
N ALA A 151 1.78 -12.63 -0.18
CA ALA A 151 1.74 -12.12 1.18
C ALA A 151 0.80 -10.92 1.36
N ILE A 152 0.58 -10.14 0.31
CA ILE A 152 -0.26 -8.94 0.30
C ILE A 152 -0.93 -8.75 -1.06
N LEU A 153 -2.05 -8.02 -1.08
CA LEU A 153 -2.63 -7.46 -2.30
C LEU A 153 -2.52 -5.93 -2.23
N PRO A 154 -1.80 -5.28 -3.15
CA PRO A 154 -1.66 -3.84 -3.14
C PRO A 154 -2.96 -3.19 -3.64
N GLN A 155 -3.37 -2.10 -3.02
CA GLN A 155 -4.50 -1.30 -3.52
C GLN A 155 -4.12 -0.51 -4.77
N THR A 156 -2.87 -0.05 -4.82
CA THR A 156 -2.27 0.73 -5.91
C THR A 156 -0.79 0.39 -5.99
N PHE A 157 -0.20 0.65 -7.14
CA PHE A 157 1.25 0.63 -7.30
C PHE A 157 1.69 1.86 -8.09
N THR A 158 2.95 2.24 -7.91
CA THR A 158 3.58 3.31 -8.65
C THR A 158 4.78 2.76 -9.40
N LEU A 159 5.02 3.32 -10.58
CA LEU A 159 6.24 3.04 -11.34
C LEU A 159 7.23 4.18 -11.12
N GLN A 160 8.39 3.86 -10.56
CA GLN A 160 9.50 4.79 -10.51
C GLN A 160 10.34 4.57 -11.77
N THR A 161 10.48 5.60 -12.58
CA THR A 161 11.23 5.53 -13.84
C THR A 161 11.76 6.90 -14.22
N VAL A 162 12.73 6.93 -15.12
CA VAL A 162 13.23 8.15 -15.75
C VAL A 162 12.51 8.36 -17.07
N ILE A 163 11.99 9.56 -17.27
CA ILE A 163 11.36 9.97 -18.53
C ILE A 163 12.18 11.10 -19.13
N GLY A 164 12.56 10.95 -20.40
CA GLY A 164 13.31 11.94 -21.14
C GLY A 164 12.98 11.89 -22.63
N LYS A 165 13.64 12.77 -23.42
CA LYS A 165 13.57 12.69 -24.88
C LYS A 165 14.30 11.43 -25.35
N ALA A 166 13.72 10.70 -26.31
CA ALA A 166 14.30 9.47 -26.84
C ALA A 166 15.74 9.67 -27.37
N ASP A 167 16.05 10.84 -27.92
CA ASP A 167 17.40 11.19 -28.38
C ASP A 167 18.42 11.32 -27.23
N ASP A 168 17.95 11.59 -26.01
CA ASP A 168 18.78 11.77 -24.82
C ASP A 168 18.90 10.47 -24.02
N VAL A 169 17.79 9.77 -23.79
CA VAL A 169 17.73 8.59 -22.91
C VAL A 169 17.71 7.25 -23.68
N GLY A 170 17.58 7.31 -25.01
CA GLY A 170 17.43 6.13 -25.84
C GLY A 170 16.03 5.48 -25.71
N THR A 171 15.89 4.29 -26.30
CA THR A 171 14.63 3.51 -26.29
C THR A 171 14.82 2.12 -25.67
N THR A 172 16.02 1.80 -25.23
CA THR A 172 16.33 0.53 -24.58
C THR A 172 16.20 0.69 -23.07
N PRO A 173 15.47 -0.20 -22.37
CA PRO A 173 15.44 -0.22 -20.92
C PRO A 173 16.83 -0.46 -20.31
N GLY A 174 17.03 -0.02 -19.06
CA GLY A 174 18.27 -0.27 -18.34
C GLY A 174 19.26 0.89 -18.43
N TRP A 175 18.80 2.11 -18.26
CA TRP A 175 19.67 3.29 -18.25
C TRP A 175 20.58 3.29 -17.01
N THR A 176 21.89 3.34 -17.25
CA THR A 176 22.92 3.20 -16.21
C THR A 176 23.46 4.55 -15.75
N VAL A 177 24.18 4.56 -14.61
CA VAL A 177 24.92 5.76 -14.14
C VAL A 177 25.96 6.22 -15.19
N SER A 178 26.57 5.28 -15.93
CA SER A 178 27.49 5.60 -17.03
C SER A 178 26.77 6.34 -18.15
N ASP A 179 25.54 5.93 -18.50
CA ASP A 179 24.74 6.63 -19.52
C ASP A 179 24.33 8.02 -19.05
N MET A 180 24.01 8.17 -17.76
CA MET A 180 23.72 9.47 -17.15
C MET A 180 24.92 10.40 -17.18
N LYS A 181 26.12 9.92 -16.83
CA LYS A 181 27.37 10.65 -16.92
C LYS A 181 27.69 11.06 -18.37
N ALA A 182 27.50 10.15 -19.33
CA ALA A 182 27.74 10.41 -20.76
C ALA A 182 26.75 11.47 -21.29
N LEU A 183 25.49 11.39 -20.92
CA LEU A 183 24.51 12.40 -21.29
C LEU A 183 24.89 13.79 -20.74
N LEU A 184 25.23 13.90 -19.46
CA LEU A 184 25.67 15.15 -18.85
C LEU A 184 26.89 15.75 -19.54
N ALA A 185 27.89 14.91 -19.87
CA ALA A 185 29.08 15.34 -20.59
C ALA A 185 28.78 15.90 -22.00
N SER A 186 27.65 15.53 -22.60
CA SER A 186 27.18 16.02 -23.90
C SER A 186 26.39 17.33 -23.83
N LYS A 187 26.04 17.79 -22.62
CA LYS A 187 25.20 18.97 -22.39
C LYS A 187 26.03 20.17 -21.90
N PRO A 188 25.49 21.38 -22.00
CA PRO A 188 26.15 22.56 -21.44
C PRO A 188 26.46 22.43 -19.95
N GLU A 189 27.55 23.06 -19.52
CA GLU A 189 27.93 23.11 -18.11
C GLU A 189 26.77 23.66 -17.24
N GLY A 190 26.55 23.04 -16.08
CA GLY A 190 25.45 23.38 -15.18
C GLY A 190 24.11 22.71 -15.52
N THR A 191 24.05 21.84 -16.54
CA THR A 191 22.87 21.01 -16.81
C THR A 191 22.63 20.06 -15.65
N GLN A 192 21.38 20.01 -15.17
CA GLN A 192 20.92 19.06 -14.15
C GLN A 192 20.07 17.97 -14.82
N LEU A 193 20.33 16.72 -14.50
CA LEU A 193 19.51 15.58 -14.97
C LEU A 193 18.16 15.53 -14.26
N PHE A 194 18.16 15.74 -12.96
CA PHE A 194 16.99 15.67 -12.12
C PHE A 194 16.78 17.04 -11.46
N TRP A 195 15.73 17.72 -11.89
CA TRP A 195 15.45 19.05 -11.36
C TRP A 195 15.02 18.98 -9.88
N GLY A 196 15.64 19.85 -9.06
CA GLY A 196 15.28 20.01 -7.65
C GLY A 196 15.75 18.87 -6.74
N MET A 197 16.57 17.92 -7.21
CA MET A 197 17.20 16.93 -6.38
C MET A 197 18.51 17.46 -5.78
N ASP A 198 18.65 17.31 -4.49
CA ASP A 198 19.93 17.41 -3.81
C ASP A 198 20.66 16.06 -3.83
N ARG A 199 21.88 16.02 -3.35
CA ARG A 199 22.71 14.82 -3.31
C ARG A 199 22.03 13.64 -2.61
N THR A 200 21.38 13.89 -1.48
CA THR A 200 20.70 12.84 -0.70
C THR A 200 19.52 12.28 -1.45
N SER A 201 18.70 13.14 -2.04
CA SER A 201 17.54 12.74 -2.84
C SER A 201 17.93 11.98 -4.09
N ALA A 202 19.02 12.41 -4.77
CA ALA A 202 19.56 11.72 -5.95
C ALA A 202 20.06 10.32 -5.58
N LEU A 203 20.86 10.19 -4.52
CA LEU A 203 21.34 8.90 -4.03
C LEU A 203 20.18 7.99 -3.64
N THR A 204 19.19 8.49 -2.91
CA THR A 204 18.02 7.71 -2.51
C THR A 204 17.25 7.20 -3.73
N ALA A 205 17.04 8.04 -4.74
CA ALA A 205 16.35 7.65 -5.97
C ALA A 205 17.14 6.57 -6.74
N LEU A 206 18.46 6.74 -6.92
CA LEU A 206 19.32 5.78 -7.60
C LEU A 206 19.32 4.43 -6.86
N MET A 207 19.46 4.47 -5.53
CA MET A 207 19.43 3.25 -4.72
C MET A 207 18.07 2.56 -4.76
N SER A 208 16.95 3.31 -4.72
CA SER A 208 15.61 2.74 -4.82
C SER A 208 15.38 1.98 -6.13
N LEU A 209 16.04 2.39 -7.19
CA LEU A 209 15.93 1.77 -8.52
C LEU A 209 16.90 0.59 -8.72
N GLY A 210 18.02 0.54 -8.00
CA GLY A 210 19.12 -0.36 -8.29
C GLY A 210 19.77 -1.06 -7.09
N TYR A 211 19.17 -1.06 -5.89
CA TYR A 211 19.86 -1.67 -4.74
C TYR A 211 19.99 -3.20 -4.84
N ASN A 212 19.15 -3.87 -5.64
CA ASN A 212 19.32 -5.30 -5.93
C ASN A 212 20.61 -5.61 -6.71
N ASP A 213 21.23 -4.61 -7.36
CA ASP A 213 22.55 -4.77 -7.99
C ASP A 213 23.66 -4.82 -6.94
N PHE A 214 23.40 -4.34 -5.73
CA PHE A 214 24.38 -4.22 -4.64
C PHE A 214 24.10 -5.11 -3.43
N ILE A 215 22.87 -5.64 -3.31
CA ILE A 215 22.45 -6.49 -2.20
C ILE A 215 21.90 -7.80 -2.75
N ASN A 216 22.51 -8.90 -2.35
CA ASN A 216 21.94 -10.23 -2.54
C ASN A 216 21.21 -10.64 -1.27
N TRP A 217 19.89 -10.65 -1.36
CA TRP A 217 19.00 -10.96 -0.23
C TRP A 217 18.96 -12.45 0.11
N GLU A 218 19.31 -13.34 -0.84
CA GLU A 218 19.27 -14.78 -0.63
C GLU A 218 20.40 -15.25 0.28
N ASP A 219 21.62 -14.71 0.08
CA ASP A 219 22.80 -15.08 0.88
C ASP A 219 23.22 -13.99 1.89
N ALA A 220 22.41 -12.94 2.03
CA ALA A 220 22.65 -11.80 2.92
C ALA A 220 24.01 -11.15 2.72
N SER A 221 24.47 -11.04 1.47
CA SER A 221 25.72 -10.40 1.07
C SER A 221 25.49 -9.07 0.37
N CYS A 222 26.50 -8.23 0.35
CA CYS A 222 26.50 -6.96 -0.38
C CYS A 222 27.87 -6.66 -0.98
N ASN A 223 27.90 -5.75 -1.98
CA ASN A 223 29.10 -5.30 -2.67
C ASN A 223 29.20 -3.77 -2.70
N PHE A 224 28.93 -3.12 -1.56
CA PHE A 224 29.03 -1.66 -1.42
C PHE A 224 30.46 -1.12 -1.52
N ASP A 225 31.47 -1.97 -1.62
CA ASP A 225 32.88 -1.65 -1.90
C ASP A 225 33.22 -1.79 -3.39
N SER A 226 32.25 -2.11 -4.25
CA SER A 226 32.45 -2.20 -5.70
C SER A 226 32.68 -0.83 -6.35
N GLN A 227 33.33 -0.81 -7.50
CA GLN A 227 33.54 0.39 -8.28
C GLN A 227 32.18 0.97 -8.76
N GLU A 228 31.25 0.11 -9.08
CA GLU A 228 29.88 0.49 -9.51
C GLU A 228 29.16 1.26 -8.42
N PHE A 229 29.28 0.83 -7.15
CA PHE A 229 28.67 1.58 -6.03
C PHE A 229 29.40 2.90 -5.79
N ILE A 230 30.71 2.93 -5.88
CA ILE A 230 31.50 4.18 -5.80
C ILE A 230 31.06 5.16 -6.90
N ASP A 231 30.83 4.66 -8.12
CA ASP A 231 30.34 5.48 -9.23
C ASP A 231 28.94 6.06 -8.99
N VAL A 232 28.07 5.34 -8.29
CA VAL A 232 26.76 5.88 -7.83
C VAL A 232 26.95 7.00 -6.82
N LEU A 233 27.84 6.81 -5.83
CA LEU A 233 28.14 7.83 -4.81
C LEU A 233 28.77 9.10 -5.39
N ASP A 234 29.66 8.95 -6.37
CA ASP A 234 30.33 10.05 -7.05
C ASP A 234 29.39 10.81 -8.00
N PHE A 235 28.37 10.12 -8.52
CA PHE A 235 27.38 10.73 -9.39
C PHE A 235 26.32 11.51 -8.62
N ALA A 236 25.88 11.02 -7.47
CA ALA A 236 24.87 11.65 -6.62
C ALA A 236 25.39 12.94 -6.00
#